data_8d0469110d563c6702e3c5bd4bd4fcad
#
_entry.id   8d0469110d563c6702e3c5bd4bd4fcad
#
_cell.length_a   1.000
_cell.length_b   1.000
_cell.length_c   1.000
_cell.angle_alpha   90.00
_cell.angle_beta   90.00
_cell.angle_gamma   90.00
#
_symmetry.space_group_name_H-M   'P 1'
#
loop_
_entity.id
_entity.type
_entity.pdbx_description
1 polymer ?
#
loop_
_entity_poly.entity_id
_entity_poly.type
_entity_poly.pdbx_seq_one_letter_code
_entity_poly.pdbx_strand_id
1 'polypeptide(L)'
;MKKMTALLLAALMVLSMAACASKPAEESDLAYIQDKGTLVVGITDFAPMDYQNESGEWIGFDADLAKAFADSLGVKVEFVEIVWDNKVLELDSKTIDCVWNGMTLTSEVTSAMACSNAYCNNEQVVIVPADKAADYQTVESVKDLTFAAEAGSAGEAELNALGYSVTPVSAQSDALMEVAAGTSDAAVIDSLMAAAMVGEGTGYANLTYTCGLNSEEYGVGFRKGSDLV
;
A
#
# COMPACT_ATOMS: atom_id res chain seq x y z
N MET A 1 -11.63 -13.04 67.31
CA MET A 1 -10.43 -12.79 66.50
C MET A 1 -10.40 -13.65 65.22
N LYS A 2 -10.59 -14.97 65.25
CA LYS A 2 -10.55 -15.83 64.04
C LYS A 2 -11.63 -15.54 62.97
N LYS A 3 -12.82 -15.04 63.38
CA LYS A 3 -13.90 -14.67 62.42
C LYS A 3 -13.69 -13.33 61.73
N MET A 4 -12.99 -12.40 62.36
CA MET A 4 -12.69 -11.09 61.75
C MET A 4 -11.53 -11.17 60.75
N THR A 5 -10.54 -12.05 61.02
CA THR A 5 -9.45 -12.31 60.03
C THR A 5 -9.93 -13.01 58.79
N ALA A 6 -10.95 -13.90 58.87
CA ALA A 6 -11.52 -14.55 57.71
C ALA A 6 -12.34 -13.60 56.82
N LEU A 7 -13.05 -12.62 57.42
CA LEU A 7 -13.79 -11.59 56.68
C LEU A 7 -12.82 -10.59 55.95
N LEU A 8 -11.70 -10.22 56.58
CA LEU A 8 -10.70 -9.38 55.96
C LEU A 8 -9.99 -10.04 54.78
N LEU A 9 -9.68 -11.34 54.89
CA LEU A 9 -9.10 -12.13 53.78
C LEU A 9 -10.09 -12.31 52.61
N ALA A 10 -11.38 -12.50 52.88
CA ALA A 10 -12.40 -12.60 51.83
C ALA A 10 -12.60 -11.23 51.11
N ALA A 11 -12.55 -10.12 51.84
CA ALA A 11 -12.64 -8.76 51.24
C ALA A 11 -11.42 -8.44 50.37
N LEU A 12 -10.20 -8.85 50.76
CA LEU A 12 -9.01 -8.70 49.92
C LEU A 12 -9.05 -9.52 48.64
N MET A 13 -9.62 -10.74 48.67
CA MET A 13 -9.75 -11.57 47.46
C MET A 13 -10.81 -11.05 46.50
N VAL A 14 -11.86 -10.39 46.98
CA VAL A 14 -12.88 -9.76 46.11
C VAL A 14 -12.33 -8.51 45.44
N LEU A 15 -11.48 -7.71 46.11
CA LEU A 15 -10.81 -6.57 45.50
C LEU A 15 -9.79 -6.98 44.42
N SER A 16 -9.13 -8.14 44.56
CA SER A 16 -8.16 -8.61 43.56
C SER A 16 -8.81 -9.18 42.29
N MET A 17 -10.08 -9.61 42.33
CA MET A 17 -10.81 -10.08 41.16
C MET A 17 -11.48 -8.95 40.36
N ALA A 18 -11.64 -7.75 40.93
CA ALA A 18 -12.17 -6.59 40.21
C ALA A 18 -11.10 -5.89 39.34
N ALA A 19 -9.81 -6.21 39.55
CA ALA A 19 -8.72 -5.62 38.78
C ALA A 19 -8.38 -6.39 37.47
N CYS A 20 -9.04 -7.51 37.16
CA CYS A 20 -8.75 -8.35 36.00
C CYS A 20 -9.80 -8.30 34.89
N ALA A 21 -10.67 -7.30 34.84
CA ALA A 21 -11.75 -7.22 33.85
C ALA A 21 -11.75 -5.92 33.02
N SER A 22 -10.70 -5.12 33.06
CA SER A 22 -10.52 -4.09 32.02
C SER A 22 -9.77 -4.74 30.86
N LYS A 23 -10.46 -5.00 29.72
CA LYS A 23 -9.80 -5.11 28.43
C LYS A 23 -8.79 -3.97 28.38
N PRO A 24 -7.53 -4.21 27.98
CA PRO A 24 -6.65 -3.09 27.67
C PRO A 24 -7.43 -2.15 26.74
N ALA A 25 -7.53 -0.88 27.06
CA ALA A 25 -8.03 0.09 26.11
C ALA A 25 -7.17 -0.11 24.85
N GLU A 26 -7.78 -0.34 23.70
CA GLU A 26 -7.06 -0.35 22.43
C GLU A 26 -6.32 0.98 22.39
N GLU A 27 -5.01 0.92 22.23
CA GLU A 27 -4.16 2.09 22.23
C GLU A 27 -4.55 2.93 21.01
N SER A 28 -5.00 4.17 21.22
CA SER A 28 -5.40 5.05 20.13
C SER A 28 -4.22 5.37 19.25
N ASP A 29 -4.31 5.06 17.97
CA ASP A 29 -3.28 5.41 16.98
C ASP A 29 -3.17 6.92 16.82
N LEU A 30 -4.30 7.64 16.89
CA LEU A 30 -4.31 9.11 16.88
C LEU A 30 -3.50 9.69 18.04
N ALA A 31 -3.74 9.21 19.26
CA ALA A 31 -2.99 9.67 20.43
C ALA A 31 -1.50 9.32 20.32
N TYR A 32 -1.17 8.12 19.85
CA TYR A 32 0.22 7.70 19.62
C TYR A 32 0.94 8.60 18.62
N ILE A 33 0.32 8.93 17.49
CA ILE A 33 0.89 9.78 16.44
C ILE A 33 1.04 11.22 16.94
N GLN A 34 0.05 11.75 17.69
CA GLN A 34 0.12 13.09 18.26
C GLN A 34 1.21 13.20 19.33
N ASP A 35 1.36 12.21 20.21
CA ASP A 35 2.43 12.15 21.21
C ASP A 35 3.81 12.07 20.55
N LYS A 36 3.95 11.30 19.50
CA LYS A 36 5.18 11.16 18.71
C LYS A 36 5.48 12.44 17.92
N GLY A 37 4.45 13.19 17.54
CA GLY A 37 4.56 14.43 16.76
C GLY A 37 4.84 14.22 15.28
N THR A 38 4.69 12.99 14.77
CA THR A 38 5.02 12.64 13.38
C THR A 38 4.08 11.54 12.88
N LEU A 39 3.53 11.72 11.68
CA LEU A 39 2.87 10.68 10.89
C LEU A 39 3.90 10.07 9.93
N VAL A 40 4.20 8.79 10.09
CA VAL A 40 5.12 8.05 9.20
C VAL A 40 4.31 7.32 8.13
N VAL A 41 4.54 7.69 6.89
CA VAL A 41 3.82 7.19 5.71
C VAL A 41 4.70 6.22 4.94
N GLY A 42 4.24 4.98 4.76
CA GLY A 42 4.91 3.97 3.94
C GLY A 42 4.54 4.15 2.47
N ILE A 43 5.55 4.26 1.62
CA ILE A 43 5.43 4.53 0.18
C ILE A 43 6.42 3.70 -0.63
N THR A 44 6.23 3.68 -1.96
CA THR A 44 7.23 3.32 -2.98
C THR A 44 7.33 4.45 -4.00
N ASP A 45 8.37 4.46 -4.85
CA ASP A 45 8.46 5.41 -5.96
C ASP A 45 7.40 5.10 -7.02
N PHE A 46 6.35 5.91 -7.02
CA PHE A 46 5.16 5.75 -7.84
C PHE A 46 4.65 7.08 -8.38
N ALA A 47 5.24 7.59 -9.46
CA ALA A 47 4.69 8.76 -10.14
C ALA A 47 3.34 8.44 -10.80
N PRO A 48 2.32 9.31 -10.70
CA PRO A 48 2.34 10.67 -10.13
C PRO A 48 1.86 10.74 -8.67
N MET A 49 1.73 9.59 -7.97
CA MET A 49 1.19 9.52 -6.61
C MET A 49 2.22 9.95 -5.56
N ASP A 50 3.37 9.27 -5.50
CA ASP A 50 4.51 9.59 -4.63
C ASP A 50 5.80 9.42 -5.43
N TYR A 51 6.56 10.48 -5.58
CA TYR A 51 7.84 10.46 -6.27
C TYR A 51 8.73 11.61 -5.79
N GLN A 52 10.04 11.50 -6.03
CA GLN A 52 10.97 12.54 -5.63
C GLN A 52 11.17 13.59 -6.75
N ASN A 53 11.16 14.86 -6.34
CA ASN A 53 11.61 15.94 -7.21
C ASN A 53 13.15 16.00 -7.27
N GLU A 54 13.71 16.93 -8.06
CA GLU A 54 15.16 17.09 -8.24
C GLU A 54 15.92 17.40 -6.91
N SER A 55 15.24 17.90 -5.90
CA SER A 55 15.81 18.16 -4.57
C SER A 55 15.68 16.99 -3.58
N GLY A 56 15.11 15.86 -4.02
CA GLY A 56 14.88 14.68 -3.18
C GLY A 56 13.70 14.82 -2.22
N GLU A 57 12.80 15.79 -2.46
CA GLU A 57 11.57 15.95 -1.70
C GLU A 57 10.48 15.06 -2.29
N TRP A 58 9.76 14.31 -1.46
CA TRP A 58 8.58 13.56 -1.85
C TRP A 58 7.42 14.49 -2.21
N ILE A 59 6.92 14.34 -3.43
CA ILE A 59 5.82 15.11 -4.03
C ILE A 59 4.88 14.14 -4.76
N GLY A 60 3.73 14.64 -5.16
CA GLY A 60 2.73 13.87 -5.90
C GLY A 60 1.37 13.98 -5.23
N PHE A 61 0.38 13.35 -5.85
CA PHE A 61 -0.99 13.45 -5.39
C PHE A 61 -1.18 12.88 -3.97
N ASP A 62 -0.67 11.68 -3.72
CA ASP A 62 -0.77 11.03 -2.40
C ASP A 62 0.14 11.70 -1.37
N ALA A 63 1.37 12.07 -1.76
CA ALA A 63 2.27 12.80 -0.88
C ALA A 63 1.66 14.13 -0.39
N ASP A 64 0.96 14.86 -1.26
CA ASP A 64 0.32 16.13 -0.89
C ASP A 64 -0.90 15.91 0.01
N LEU A 65 -1.69 14.86 -0.23
CA LEU A 65 -2.80 14.48 0.66
C LEU A 65 -2.28 14.02 2.02
N ALA A 66 -1.22 13.24 2.09
CA ALA A 66 -0.60 12.80 3.34
C ALA A 66 -0.04 13.97 4.15
N LYS A 67 0.59 14.96 3.49
CA LYS A 67 1.02 16.22 4.11
C LYS A 67 -0.17 16.98 4.72
N ALA A 68 -1.26 17.15 3.95
CA ALA A 68 -2.46 17.83 4.41
C ALA A 68 -3.15 17.10 5.58
N PHE A 69 -3.14 15.77 5.56
CA PHE A 69 -3.66 14.95 6.65
C PHE A 69 -2.82 15.11 7.92
N ALA A 70 -1.49 15.02 7.83
CA ALA A 70 -0.60 15.24 8.97
C ALA A 70 -0.77 16.64 9.57
N ASP A 71 -0.90 17.67 8.74
CA ASP A 71 -1.19 19.04 9.17
C ASP A 71 -2.52 19.13 9.93
N SER A 72 -3.54 18.40 9.49
CA SER A 72 -4.86 18.36 10.18
C SER A 72 -4.79 17.72 11.56
N LEU A 73 -3.85 16.78 11.77
CA LEU A 73 -3.57 16.15 13.06
C LEU A 73 -2.64 16.99 13.95
N GLY A 74 -2.06 18.07 13.42
CA GLY A 74 -1.09 18.92 14.10
C GLY A 74 0.29 18.29 14.27
N VAL A 75 0.68 17.36 13.36
CA VAL A 75 1.95 16.64 13.40
C VAL A 75 2.74 16.83 12.09
N LYS A 76 4.01 16.46 12.09
CA LYS A 76 4.83 16.42 10.87
C LYS A 76 4.54 15.16 10.08
N VAL A 77 4.77 15.19 8.76
CA VAL A 77 4.80 13.99 7.93
C VAL A 77 6.25 13.54 7.73
N GLU A 78 6.46 12.23 7.70
CA GLU A 78 7.70 11.58 7.30
C GLU A 78 7.36 10.46 6.32
N PHE A 79 8.04 10.42 5.17
CA PHE A 79 7.87 9.38 4.18
C PHE A 79 8.98 8.35 4.30
N VAL A 80 8.60 7.08 4.34
CA VAL A 80 9.52 5.94 4.41
C VAL A 80 9.26 5.04 3.22
N GLU A 81 10.27 4.85 2.41
CA GLU A 81 10.22 3.90 1.31
C GLU A 81 10.27 2.48 1.87
N ILE A 82 9.26 1.66 1.54
CA ILE A 82 9.10 0.30 2.04
C ILE A 82 9.21 -0.72 0.90
N VAL A 83 9.47 -1.97 1.26
CA VAL A 83 9.22 -3.09 0.35
C VAL A 83 7.71 -3.35 0.34
N TRP A 84 7.06 -3.18 -0.81
CA TRP A 84 5.59 -3.19 -0.91
C TRP A 84 4.94 -4.45 -0.35
N ASP A 85 5.55 -5.61 -0.56
CA ASP A 85 5.09 -6.89 -0.01
C ASP A 85 5.07 -6.92 1.54
N ASN A 86 5.88 -6.09 2.18
CA ASN A 86 5.98 -6.00 3.64
C ASN A 86 5.03 -4.97 4.27
N LYS A 87 4.18 -4.27 3.51
CA LYS A 87 3.33 -3.15 3.99
C LYS A 87 2.52 -3.44 5.25
N VAL A 88 1.95 -4.65 5.35
CA VAL A 88 1.18 -5.07 6.56
C VAL A 88 2.11 -5.24 7.77
N LEU A 89 3.27 -5.87 7.56
CA LEU A 89 4.27 -6.09 8.61
C LEU A 89 4.82 -4.75 9.14
N GLU A 90 5.09 -3.80 8.25
CA GLU A 90 5.58 -2.46 8.60
C GLU A 90 4.55 -1.67 9.42
N LEU A 91 3.25 -1.80 9.09
CA LEU A 91 2.15 -1.24 9.89
C LEU A 91 2.06 -1.88 11.27
N ASP A 92 2.05 -3.22 11.33
CA ASP A 92 1.87 -3.97 12.58
C ASP A 92 3.04 -3.74 13.55
N SER A 93 4.26 -3.58 13.03
CA SER A 93 5.45 -3.29 13.81
C SER A 93 5.57 -1.82 14.25
N LYS A 94 4.65 -0.95 13.81
CA LYS A 94 4.70 0.50 14.02
C LYS A 94 5.94 1.19 13.41
N THR A 95 6.57 0.57 12.41
CA THR A 95 7.61 1.21 11.59
C THR A 95 7.01 2.35 10.78
N ILE A 96 5.80 2.12 10.26
CA ILE A 96 4.97 3.13 9.59
C ILE A 96 3.62 3.27 10.31
N ASP A 97 2.93 4.38 10.11
CA ASP A 97 1.61 4.66 10.70
C ASP A 97 0.47 4.43 9.71
N CYS A 98 0.75 4.65 8.43
CA CYS A 98 -0.18 4.34 7.34
C CYS A 98 0.58 3.94 6.07
N VAL A 99 -0.14 3.28 5.17
CA VAL A 99 0.27 3.03 3.78
C VAL A 99 -0.56 3.95 2.90
N TRP A 100 0.08 4.86 2.19
CA TRP A 100 -0.59 5.83 1.33
C TRP A 100 0.21 6.00 0.04
N ASN A 101 -0.07 5.17 -0.98
CA ASN A 101 0.76 5.05 -2.19
C ASN A 101 -0.04 4.37 -3.31
N GLY A 102 -1.19 4.97 -3.70
CA GLY A 102 -2.04 4.33 -4.69
C GLY A 102 -2.43 2.90 -4.30
N MET A 103 -2.69 2.65 -3.02
CA MET A 103 -2.92 1.30 -2.54
C MET A 103 -4.29 0.78 -2.95
N THR A 104 -4.33 -0.27 -3.75
CA THR A 104 -5.56 -0.94 -4.18
C THR A 104 -6.27 -1.59 -3.00
N LEU A 105 -7.57 -1.30 -2.85
CA LEU A 105 -8.44 -1.87 -1.82
C LEU A 105 -8.86 -3.31 -2.17
N THR A 106 -7.89 -4.21 -2.24
CA THR A 106 -8.15 -5.64 -2.45
C THR A 106 -8.82 -6.28 -1.23
N SER A 107 -9.39 -7.47 -1.41
CA SER A 107 -9.95 -8.24 -0.28
C SER A 107 -8.89 -8.61 0.75
N GLU A 108 -7.64 -8.82 0.34
CA GLU A 108 -6.51 -9.08 1.21
C GLU A 108 -6.18 -7.85 2.07
N VAL A 109 -6.00 -6.69 1.43
CA VAL A 109 -5.70 -5.41 2.09
C VAL A 109 -6.80 -5.05 3.09
N THR A 110 -8.07 -5.07 2.68
CA THR A 110 -9.21 -4.70 3.55
C THR A 110 -9.45 -5.70 4.69
N SER A 111 -8.96 -6.94 4.56
CA SER A 111 -8.98 -7.92 5.64
C SER A 111 -7.84 -7.72 6.66
N ALA A 112 -6.68 -7.24 6.20
CA ALA A 112 -5.49 -7.05 7.02
C ALA A 112 -5.42 -5.68 7.71
N MET A 113 -5.96 -4.63 7.09
CA MET A 113 -5.87 -3.24 7.52
C MET A 113 -7.24 -2.64 7.83
N ALA A 114 -7.27 -1.52 8.56
CA ALA A 114 -8.38 -0.57 8.56
C ALA A 114 -8.14 0.39 7.40
N CYS A 115 -9.07 0.45 6.45
CA CYS A 115 -8.90 1.22 5.23
C CYS A 115 -9.85 2.42 5.19
N SER A 116 -9.38 3.53 4.61
CA SER A 116 -10.24 4.67 4.30
C SER A 116 -11.30 4.31 3.26
N ASN A 117 -12.25 5.22 3.05
CA ASN A 117 -13.06 5.20 1.83
C ASN A 117 -12.14 5.32 0.60
N ALA A 118 -12.60 4.78 -0.53
CA ALA A 118 -11.91 4.95 -1.80
C ALA A 118 -11.84 6.45 -2.17
N TYR A 119 -10.68 6.88 -2.71
CA TYR A 119 -10.47 8.26 -3.13
C TYR A 119 -10.11 8.41 -4.62
N CYS A 120 -9.74 7.30 -5.28
CA CYS A 120 -9.37 7.31 -6.69
C CYS A 120 -9.73 5.97 -7.34
N ASN A 121 -10.07 5.99 -8.64
CA ASN A 121 -10.21 4.79 -9.45
C ASN A 121 -8.92 4.51 -10.20
N ASN A 122 -8.62 3.23 -10.42
CA ASN A 122 -7.48 2.74 -11.17
C ASN A 122 -7.84 1.44 -11.92
N GLU A 123 -6.91 0.98 -12.74
CA GLU A 123 -6.90 -0.37 -13.32
C GLU A 123 -5.45 -0.85 -13.43
N GLN A 124 -5.24 -2.14 -13.39
CA GLN A 124 -3.97 -2.76 -13.72
C GLN A 124 -3.89 -2.92 -15.24
N VAL A 125 -2.83 -2.39 -15.88
CA VAL A 125 -2.68 -2.37 -17.33
C VAL A 125 -1.43 -3.12 -17.77
N VAL A 126 -1.55 -3.76 -18.93
CA VAL A 126 -0.44 -4.49 -19.57
C VAL A 126 0.40 -3.50 -20.38
N ILE A 127 1.70 -3.48 -20.10
CA ILE A 127 2.72 -2.71 -20.81
C ILE A 127 3.52 -3.65 -21.70
N VAL A 128 3.69 -3.24 -22.97
CA VAL A 128 4.47 -3.98 -23.98
C VAL A 128 5.31 -3.00 -24.80
N PRO A 129 6.33 -3.49 -25.55
CA PRO A 129 7.00 -2.69 -26.58
C PRO A 129 5.99 -2.16 -27.61
N ALA A 130 6.08 -0.87 -27.94
CA ALA A 130 5.11 -0.16 -28.77
C ALA A 130 4.98 -0.78 -30.19
N ASP A 131 6.08 -1.31 -30.72
CA ASP A 131 6.11 -1.98 -32.03
C ASP A 131 5.39 -3.35 -32.06
N LYS A 132 5.11 -3.93 -30.89
CA LYS A 132 4.41 -5.21 -30.74
C LYS A 132 2.95 -5.03 -30.28
N ALA A 133 2.54 -3.83 -29.92
CA ALA A 133 1.25 -3.56 -29.30
C ALA A 133 0.04 -4.08 -30.09
N ALA A 134 0.13 -4.07 -31.43
CA ALA A 134 -0.97 -4.53 -32.29
C ALA A 134 -1.38 -5.99 -32.05
N ASP A 135 -0.44 -6.84 -31.60
CA ASP A 135 -0.65 -8.27 -31.35
C ASP A 135 -1.25 -8.54 -29.96
N TYR A 136 -1.22 -7.55 -29.03
CA TYR A 136 -1.45 -7.74 -27.59
C TYR A 136 -2.58 -6.84 -27.04
N GLN A 137 -3.71 -6.82 -27.74
CA GLN A 137 -4.84 -5.92 -27.40
C GLN A 137 -5.87 -6.51 -26.44
N THR A 138 -5.73 -7.77 -26.05
CA THR A 138 -6.69 -8.46 -25.17
C THR A 138 -5.97 -9.31 -24.14
N VAL A 139 -6.62 -9.57 -22.99
CA VAL A 139 -6.10 -10.42 -21.92
C VAL A 139 -5.68 -11.81 -22.48
N GLU A 140 -6.50 -12.40 -23.37
CA GLU A 140 -6.15 -13.70 -23.97
C GLU A 140 -4.93 -13.63 -24.89
N SER A 141 -4.68 -12.52 -25.57
CA SER A 141 -3.55 -12.38 -26.49
C SER A 141 -2.19 -12.27 -25.77
N VAL A 142 -2.18 -11.93 -24.49
CA VAL A 142 -0.95 -11.75 -23.69
C VAL A 142 -0.61 -12.97 -22.83
N LYS A 143 -1.41 -14.02 -22.83
CA LYS A 143 -1.31 -15.17 -21.91
C LYS A 143 0.01 -15.93 -21.94
N ASP A 144 0.67 -15.94 -23.08
CA ASP A 144 1.92 -16.69 -23.29
C ASP A 144 3.18 -15.81 -23.07
N LEU A 145 3.00 -14.54 -22.66
CA LEU A 145 4.10 -13.61 -22.35
C LEU A 145 4.68 -13.90 -20.96
N THR A 146 5.95 -13.52 -20.79
CA THR A 146 6.59 -13.41 -19.48
C THR A 146 6.42 -12.00 -18.94
N PHE A 147 5.87 -11.88 -17.73
CA PHE A 147 5.57 -10.59 -17.13
C PHE A 147 6.56 -10.23 -16.02
N ALA A 148 6.79 -8.93 -15.84
CA ALA A 148 7.31 -8.35 -14.60
C ALA A 148 6.18 -7.60 -13.88
N ALA A 149 6.12 -7.72 -12.56
CA ALA A 149 5.21 -6.94 -11.70
C ALA A 149 5.84 -6.73 -10.32
N GLU A 150 5.48 -5.66 -9.65
CA GLU A 150 5.95 -5.41 -8.28
C GLU A 150 5.43 -6.47 -7.31
N ALA A 151 6.33 -7.02 -6.50
CA ALA A 151 6.00 -8.06 -5.52
C ALA A 151 4.93 -7.57 -4.52
N GLY A 152 3.88 -8.36 -4.29
CA GLY A 152 2.77 -8.04 -3.39
C GLY A 152 1.84 -6.95 -3.91
N SER A 153 1.93 -6.58 -5.20
CA SER A 153 1.03 -5.61 -5.85
C SER A 153 -0.27 -6.26 -6.32
N ALA A 154 -1.26 -5.42 -6.63
CA ALA A 154 -2.50 -5.86 -7.29
C ALA A 154 -2.21 -6.45 -8.67
N GLY A 155 -1.23 -5.89 -9.41
CA GLY A 155 -0.82 -6.40 -10.71
C GLY A 155 -0.26 -7.82 -10.66
N GLU A 156 0.61 -8.12 -9.69
CA GLU A 156 1.09 -9.48 -9.47
C GLU A 156 -0.06 -10.44 -9.12
N ALA A 157 -0.98 -9.99 -8.26
CA ALA A 157 -2.13 -10.81 -7.87
C ALA A 157 -3.06 -11.14 -9.06
N GLU A 158 -3.32 -10.19 -9.95
CA GLU A 158 -4.11 -10.40 -11.17
C GLU A 158 -3.42 -11.39 -12.12
N LEU A 159 -2.12 -11.25 -12.35
CA LEU A 159 -1.36 -12.19 -13.18
C LEU A 159 -1.38 -13.61 -12.62
N ASN A 160 -1.20 -13.76 -11.30
CA ASN A 160 -1.27 -15.04 -10.62
C ASN A 160 -2.68 -15.66 -10.72
N ALA A 161 -3.74 -14.85 -10.57
CA ALA A 161 -5.12 -15.32 -10.70
C ALA A 161 -5.44 -15.81 -12.13
N LEU A 162 -4.84 -15.19 -13.16
CA LEU A 162 -4.94 -15.61 -14.53
C LEU A 162 -4.05 -16.82 -14.85
N GLY A 163 -3.11 -17.20 -13.99
CA GLY A 163 -2.16 -18.28 -14.20
C GLY A 163 -1.04 -17.92 -15.18
N TYR A 164 -0.73 -16.63 -15.33
CA TYR A 164 0.31 -16.14 -16.22
C TYR A 164 1.69 -16.19 -15.57
N SER A 165 2.75 -16.24 -16.39
CA SER A 165 4.13 -16.29 -15.90
C SER A 165 4.58 -14.91 -15.44
N VAL A 166 4.81 -14.72 -14.14
CA VAL A 166 5.25 -13.45 -13.56
C VAL A 166 6.60 -13.59 -12.85
N THR A 167 7.47 -12.61 -13.04
CA THR A 167 8.71 -12.40 -12.29
C THR A 167 8.49 -11.20 -11.38
N PRO A 168 8.46 -11.38 -10.04
CA PRO A 168 8.30 -10.27 -9.13
C PRO A 168 9.55 -9.39 -9.11
N VAL A 169 9.34 -8.07 -9.09
CA VAL A 169 10.37 -7.03 -8.96
C VAL A 169 10.12 -6.16 -7.74
N SER A 170 11.08 -5.26 -7.42
CA SER A 170 10.99 -4.47 -6.19
C SER A 170 10.02 -3.28 -6.26
N ALA A 171 9.82 -2.72 -7.47
CA ALA A 171 8.95 -1.59 -7.73
C ALA A 171 8.33 -1.69 -9.13
N GLN A 172 7.22 -0.98 -9.36
CA GLN A 172 6.58 -0.93 -10.68
C GLN A 172 7.50 -0.29 -11.74
N SER A 173 8.31 0.69 -11.36
CA SER A 173 9.34 1.27 -12.23
C SER A 173 10.39 0.24 -12.68
N ASP A 174 10.74 -0.73 -11.83
CA ASP A 174 11.63 -1.83 -12.21
C ASP A 174 10.98 -2.74 -13.25
N ALA A 175 9.65 -2.97 -13.15
CA ALA A 175 8.93 -3.74 -14.16
C ALA A 175 8.99 -3.08 -15.55
N LEU A 176 8.91 -1.73 -15.62
CA LEU A 176 9.11 -1.01 -16.87
C LEU A 176 10.54 -1.16 -17.41
N MET A 177 11.55 -1.16 -16.54
CA MET A 177 12.95 -1.38 -16.93
C MET A 177 13.17 -2.78 -17.52
N GLU A 178 12.55 -3.82 -16.93
CA GLU A 178 12.61 -5.20 -17.44
C GLU A 178 12.08 -5.29 -18.88
N VAL A 179 10.93 -4.65 -19.16
CA VAL A 179 10.37 -4.63 -20.52
C VAL A 179 11.24 -3.82 -21.48
N ALA A 180 11.72 -2.66 -21.04
CA ALA A 180 12.58 -1.81 -21.87
C ALA A 180 13.93 -2.48 -22.19
N ALA A 181 14.45 -3.29 -21.29
CA ALA A 181 15.66 -4.10 -21.48
C ALA A 181 15.43 -5.38 -22.29
N GLY A 182 14.18 -5.82 -22.46
CA GLY A 182 13.81 -7.06 -23.14
C GLY A 182 14.07 -8.33 -22.32
N THR A 183 14.17 -8.21 -20.99
CA THR A 183 14.31 -9.32 -20.04
C THR A 183 12.95 -9.92 -19.67
N SER A 184 11.88 -9.11 -19.73
CA SER A 184 10.49 -9.54 -19.72
C SER A 184 9.79 -9.10 -20.99
N ASP A 185 8.79 -9.88 -21.44
CA ASP A 185 8.03 -9.55 -22.66
C ASP A 185 7.03 -8.41 -22.39
N ALA A 186 6.49 -8.35 -21.17
CA ALA A 186 5.48 -7.41 -20.74
C ALA A 186 5.64 -7.06 -19.25
N ALA A 187 4.96 -6.01 -18.80
CA ALA A 187 4.78 -5.69 -17.39
C ALA A 187 3.30 -5.45 -17.08
N VAL A 188 2.93 -5.57 -15.81
CA VAL A 188 1.65 -5.07 -15.29
C VAL A 188 1.96 -4.02 -14.24
N ILE A 189 1.38 -2.85 -14.43
CA ILE A 189 1.48 -1.68 -13.55
C ILE A 189 0.13 -0.96 -13.45
N ASP A 190 0.05 -0.03 -12.54
CA ASP A 190 -1.09 0.86 -12.39
C ASP A 190 -1.24 1.80 -13.60
N SER A 191 -2.48 2.00 -14.05
CA SER A 191 -2.80 2.85 -15.20
C SER A 191 -2.36 4.30 -15.02
N LEU A 192 -2.40 4.81 -13.78
CA LEU A 192 -1.94 6.16 -13.46
C LEU A 192 -0.42 6.29 -13.63
N MET A 193 0.37 5.28 -13.22
CA MET A 193 1.79 5.24 -13.50
C MET A 193 2.05 5.12 -15.00
N ALA A 194 1.32 4.25 -15.70
CA ALA A 194 1.46 4.10 -17.14
C ALA A 194 1.23 5.44 -17.87
N ALA A 195 0.19 6.18 -17.48
CA ALA A 195 -0.10 7.50 -18.07
C ALA A 195 1.02 8.54 -17.81
N ALA A 196 1.73 8.43 -16.70
CA ALA A 196 2.82 9.36 -16.35
C ALA A 196 4.16 9.00 -16.98
N MET A 197 4.45 7.69 -17.15
CA MET A 197 5.80 7.21 -17.45
C MET A 197 5.96 6.57 -18.84
N VAL A 198 4.86 6.16 -19.48
CA VAL A 198 4.87 5.32 -20.71
C VAL A 198 4.31 6.11 -21.90
N GLY A 199 4.97 5.99 -23.06
CA GLY A 199 4.56 6.60 -24.32
C GLY A 199 5.41 7.80 -24.73
N GLU A 200 5.03 8.40 -25.87
CA GLU A 200 5.80 9.50 -26.47
C GLU A 200 5.95 10.69 -25.50
N GLY A 201 7.15 11.19 -25.37
CA GLY A 201 7.48 12.32 -24.47
C GLY A 201 7.77 11.94 -23.03
N THR A 202 7.74 10.66 -22.68
CA THR A 202 8.05 10.15 -21.35
C THR A 202 9.40 9.41 -21.31
N GLY A 203 9.77 8.91 -20.13
CA GLY A 203 10.98 8.09 -19.93
C GLY A 203 10.97 6.77 -20.69
N TYR A 204 9.79 6.24 -21.02
CA TYR A 204 9.59 4.97 -21.72
C TYR A 204 8.82 5.17 -23.03
N ALA A 205 9.33 6.03 -23.90
CA ALA A 205 8.71 6.39 -25.19
C ALA A 205 8.54 5.20 -26.17
N ASN A 206 9.30 4.12 -25.98
CA ASN A 206 9.25 2.90 -26.79
C ASN A 206 8.31 1.82 -26.22
N LEU A 207 7.68 2.09 -25.10
CA LEU A 207 6.66 1.23 -24.48
C LEU A 207 5.27 1.84 -24.67
N THR A 208 4.25 1.00 -24.54
CA THR A 208 2.84 1.42 -24.53
C THR A 208 2.02 0.48 -23.68
N TYR A 209 0.88 0.92 -23.18
CA TYR A 209 -0.11 0.05 -22.57
C TYR A 209 -1.13 -0.42 -23.61
N THR A 210 -1.72 -1.59 -23.39
CA THR A 210 -2.65 -2.23 -24.34
C THR A 210 -4.00 -2.56 -23.72
N CYS A 211 -4.08 -3.53 -22.83
CA CYS A 211 -5.33 -3.94 -22.20
C CYS A 211 -5.28 -3.79 -20.67
N GLY A 212 -6.44 -3.47 -20.07
CA GLY A 212 -6.65 -3.53 -18.64
C GLY A 212 -7.01 -4.93 -18.18
N LEU A 213 -6.62 -5.30 -16.97
CA LEU A 213 -6.92 -6.60 -16.36
C LEU A 213 -8.13 -6.52 -15.43
N ASN A 214 -8.36 -5.39 -14.78
CA ASN A 214 -9.39 -5.19 -13.76
C ASN A 214 -9.93 -3.75 -13.76
N SER A 215 -10.77 -3.45 -12.78
CA SER A 215 -11.13 -2.11 -12.35
C SER A 215 -11.07 -2.09 -10.83
N GLU A 216 -10.37 -1.13 -10.26
CA GLU A 216 -10.05 -1.08 -8.85
C GLU A 216 -10.12 0.33 -8.27
N GLU A 217 -10.01 0.43 -6.95
CA GLU A 217 -10.07 1.68 -6.22
C GLU A 217 -8.89 1.78 -5.25
N TYR A 218 -8.36 3.00 -5.07
CA TYR A 218 -7.33 3.29 -4.09
C TYR A 218 -7.91 3.75 -2.76
N GLY A 219 -7.25 3.35 -1.68
CA GLY A 219 -7.51 3.80 -0.32
C GLY A 219 -6.23 3.89 0.50
N VAL A 220 -6.35 4.47 1.69
CA VAL A 220 -5.27 4.56 2.67
C VAL A 220 -5.41 3.42 3.67
N GLY A 221 -4.32 2.72 3.96
CA GLY A 221 -4.28 1.64 4.93
C GLY A 221 -3.70 2.10 6.26
N PHE A 222 -4.41 1.79 7.34
CA PHE A 222 -3.98 1.99 8.73
C PHE A 222 -3.94 0.64 9.45
N ARG A 223 -3.30 0.59 10.63
CA ARG A 223 -3.34 -0.61 11.48
C ARG A 223 -4.77 -1.07 11.73
N LYS A 224 -4.97 -2.37 11.80
CA LYS A 224 -6.29 -2.92 12.07
C LYS A 224 -6.81 -2.42 13.42
N GLY A 225 -8.03 -1.83 13.41
CA GLY A 225 -8.62 -1.22 14.60
C GLY A 225 -8.15 0.21 14.89
N SER A 226 -7.41 0.83 13.98
CA SER A 226 -7.01 2.23 14.08
C SER A 226 -8.22 3.16 14.17
N ASP A 227 -8.12 4.20 14.99
CA ASP A 227 -9.10 5.29 15.14
C ASP A 227 -8.85 6.47 14.19
N LEU A 228 -7.99 6.28 13.18
CA LEU A 228 -7.70 7.27 12.13
C LEU A 228 -8.61 7.12 10.89
N VAL A 229 -9.44 6.08 10.82
CA VAL A 229 -10.35 5.77 9.70
C VAL A 229 -11.73 6.33 9.94
#